data_6dabd517886c8e6d7ea70e9528acf82e
#
_entry.id   6dabd517886c8e6d7ea70e9528acf82e
#
_cell.length_a   1.000
_cell.length_b   1.000
_cell.length_c   1.000
_cell.angle_alpha   90.00
_cell.angle_beta   90.00
_cell.angle_gamma   90.00
#
_symmetry.space_group_name_H-M   'P 1'
#
loop_
_entity.id
_entity.type
_entity.pdbx_description
1 polymer ?
#
loop_
_entity_poly.entity_id
_entity_poly.type
_entity_poly.pdbx_seq_one_letter_code
_entity_poly.pdbx_strand_id
1 'polypeptide(L)'
;MKALFLIFHGFNEANGISKKIRYQVKALKDCGVDVRLCHYDVTSYGERRWMVDDEVIADFGTGFAAKIWKRVYYSPILDYARHEGIDFVYMRSFHNASPFTLRLVKSLKRTGAKVVMEIPTYPYDQEYVTRSMKFHLAIDRCFRHKLAKALDGIVTFSNAEEIFGGNTIRISNGIDFEAIPMKQQQNDTSKELHLIGVAEVHYWHGFDRLVRGLADYYRNNPEYKVYFHIVGPLSGERERAGILPVVRDNHLEPYVLLHGPLHGDELDSMFEKADSSGSTFHTYGMWSKSSSVSE
;
A
#
# COMPACT_ATOMS: atom_id res chain seq x y z
N MET A 1 -1.69 -20.25 -18.30
CA MET A 1 -0.61 -19.29 -18.03
C MET A 1 -0.20 -19.48 -16.58
N LYS A 2 1.08 -19.78 -16.33
CA LYS A 2 1.65 -19.84 -14.98
C LYS A 2 2.30 -18.51 -14.63
N ALA A 3 1.91 -17.91 -13.54
CA ALA A 3 2.37 -16.59 -13.13
C ALA A 3 3.03 -16.60 -11.74
N LEU A 4 4.05 -15.76 -11.56
CA LEU A 4 4.67 -15.48 -10.27
C LEU A 4 4.40 -14.03 -9.88
N PHE A 5 3.68 -13.85 -8.77
CA PHE A 5 3.49 -12.53 -8.16
C PHE A 5 4.62 -12.31 -7.16
N LEU A 6 5.58 -11.44 -7.50
CA LEU A 6 6.81 -11.25 -6.73
C LEU A 6 6.78 -9.95 -5.94
N ILE A 7 6.91 -10.06 -4.62
CA ILE A 7 7.04 -8.93 -3.71
C ILE A 7 8.35 -9.02 -2.90
N PHE A 8 8.98 -7.89 -2.64
CA PHE A 8 10.29 -7.83 -1.97
C PHE A 8 10.22 -7.50 -0.47
N HIS A 9 9.06 -7.61 0.12
CA HIS A 9 8.81 -7.37 1.54
C HIS A 9 8.04 -8.53 2.16
N GLY A 10 7.96 -8.53 3.49
CA GLY A 10 7.18 -9.52 4.22
C GLY A 10 5.69 -9.39 3.93
N PHE A 11 5.01 -10.51 3.94
CA PHE A 11 3.57 -10.58 3.81
C PHE A 11 2.96 -10.60 5.22
N ASN A 12 2.10 -9.63 5.53
CA ASN A 12 1.41 -9.53 6.81
C ASN A 12 -0.08 -9.25 6.57
N GLU A 13 -0.93 -10.14 7.02
CA GLU A 13 -2.38 -10.07 6.82
C GLU A 13 -3.04 -8.82 7.40
N ALA A 14 -2.49 -8.30 8.49
CA ALA A 14 -2.98 -7.09 9.14
C ALA A 14 -2.61 -5.79 8.39
N ASN A 15 -1.75 -5.88 7.37
CA ASN A 15 -1.29 -4.72 6.62
C ASN A 15 -2.15 -4.51 5.36
N GLY A 16 -2.64 -3.29 5.15
CA GLY A 16 -3.46 -2.93 3.98
C GLY A 16 -2.79 -3.22 2.63
N ILE A 17 -1.45 -3.15 2.55
CA ILE A 17 -0.69 -3.50 1.34
C ILE A 17 -0.79 -5.00 1.07
N SER A 18 -0.62 -5.82 2.10
CA SER A 18 -0.74 -7.28 1.99
C SER A 18 -2.17 -7.71 1.64
N LYS A 19 -3.18 -7.03 2.22
CA LYS A 19 -4.59 -7.25 1.89
C LYS A 19 -4.87 -6.94 0.41
N LYS A 20 -4.35 -5.82 -0.10
CA LYS A 20 -4.43 -5.47 -1.53
C LYS A 20 -3.76 -6.53 -2.42
N ILE A 21 -2.58 -7.02 -2.05
CA ILE A 21 -1.87 -8.06 -2.80
C ILE A 21 -2.69 -9.35 -2.85
N ARG A 22 -3.32 -9.75 -1.74
CA ARG A 22 -4.24 -10.90 -1.72
C ARG A 22 -5.37 -10.74 -2.73
N TYR A 23 -6.00 -9.57 -2.76
CA TYR A 23 -7.08 -9.31 -3.72
C TYR A 23 -6.58 -9.36 -5.17
N GLN A 24 -5.39 -8.85 -5.45
CA GLN A 24 -4.78 -8.95 -6.77
C GLN A 24 -4.49 -10.40 -7.15
N VAL A 25 -3.92 -11.20 -6.24
CA VAL A 25 -3.65 -12.63 -6.47
C VAL A 25 -4.96 -13.42 -6.64
N LYS A 26 -5.99 -13.15 -5.80
CA LYS A 26 -7.31 -13.75 -5.95
C LYS A 26 -7.92 -13.43 -7.32
N ALA A 27 -7.93 -12.17 -7.71
CA ALA A 27 -8.48 -11.74 -8.99
C ALA A 27 -7.77 -12.42 -10.20
N LEU A 28 -6.45 -12.59 -10.14
CA LEU A 28 -5.72 -13.34 -11.15
C LEU A 28 -6.15 -14.82 -11.19
N LYS A 29 -6.35 -15.46 -10.03
CA LYS A 29 -6.86 -16.83 -9.93
C LYS A 29 -8.27 -16.95 -10.51
N ASP A 30 -9.15 -16.02 -10.17
CA ASP A 30 -10.53 -15.95 -10.67
C ASP A 30 -10.58 -15.77 -12.20
N CYS A 31 -9.56 -15.10 -12.77
CA CYS A 31 -9.36 -15.01 -14.22
C CYS A 31 -8.72 -16.27 -14.86
N GLY A 32 -8.55 -17.35 -14.12
CA GLY A 32 -7.98 -18.60 -14.62
C GLY A 32 -6.45 -18.62 -14.75
N VAL A 33 -5.75 -17.70 -14.07
CA VAL A 33 -4.28 -17.69 -14.02
C VAL A 33 -3.81 -18.57 -12.87
N ASP A 34 -2.92 -19.53 -13.16
CA ASP A 34 -2.19 -20.28 -12.12
C ASP A 34 -1.10 -19.39 -11.55
N VAL A 35 -1.45 -18.63 -10.50
CA VAL A 35 -0.56 -17.64 -9.89
C VAL A 35 -0.07 -18.11 -8.53
N ARG A 36 1.26 -17.99 -8.33
CA ARG A 36 1.96 -18.23 -7.07
C ARG A 36 2.49 -16.93 -6.51
N LEU A 37 2.42 -16.75 -5.18
CA LEU A 37 2.91 -15.56 -4.49
C LEU A 37 4.33 -15.81 -3.97
N CYS A 38 5.32 -15.12 -4.56
CA CYS A 38 6.68 -15.11 -4.05
C CYS A 38 6.89 -13.88 -3.15
N HIS A 39 7.26 -14.12 -1.92
CA HIS A 39 7.45 -13.04 -0.94
C HIS A 39 8.66 -13.28 -0.02
N TYR A 40 9.09 -12.21 0.59
CA TYR A 40 10.14 -12.26 1.60
C TYR A 40 9.53 -12.45 2.99
N ASP A 41 10.10 -13.35 3.78
CA ASP A 41 9.67 -13.62 5.14
C ASP A 41 10.78 -13.41 6.17
N VAL A 42 10.40 -13.10 7.39
CA VAL A 42 11.29 -13.03 8.57
C VAL A 42 10.60 -13.75 9.71
N THR A 43 11.16 -14.89 10.11
CA THR A 43 10.61 -15.68 11.21
C THR A 43 10.71 -14.94 12.56
N SER A 44 10.01 -15.43 13.57
CA SER A 44 10.11 -14.93 14.95
C SER A 44 11.53 -14.99 15.53
N TYR A 45 12.37 -15.91 15.02
CA TYR A 45 13.81 -16.04 15.39
C TYR A 45 14.72 -15.13 14.57
N GLY A 46 14.16 -14.33 13.63
CA GLY A 46 14.92 -13.40 12.80
C GLY A 46 15.57 -14.03 11.56
N GLU A 47 15.25 -15.28 11.24
CA GLU A 47 15.69 -15.94 10.01
C GLU A 47 15.00 -15.29 8.81
N ARG A 48 15.72 -15.15 7.72
CA ARG A 48 15.31 -14.43 6.50
C ARG A 48 15.19 -15.40 5.35
N ARG A 49 13.99 -15.45 4.76
CA ARG A 49 13.63 -16.45 3.76
C ARG A 49 12.99 -15.83 2.54
N TRP A 50 13.19 -16.47 1.39
CA TRP A 50 12.29 -16.34 0.25
C TRP A 50 11.29 -17.50 0.28
N MET A 51 10.02 -17.13 0.19
CA MET A 51 8.89 -18.06 0.17
C MET A 51 8.17 -17.99 -1.16
N VAL A 52 7.62 -19.11 -1.60
CA VAL A 52 6.57 -19.13 -2.65
C VAL A 52 5.36 -19.83 -2.05
N ASP A 53 4.28 -19.10 -1.90
CA ASP A 53 3.14 -19.49 -1.06
C ASP A 53 3.66 -19.91 0.33
N ASP A 54 3.52 -21.20 0.70
CA ASP A 54 3.99 -21.73 2.00
C ASP A 54 5.36 -22.45 1.90
N GLU A 55 5.98 -22.51 0.73
CA GLU A 55 7.23 -23.21 0.49
C GLU A 55 8.44 -22.28 0.67
N VAL A 56 9.44 -22.74 1.44
CA VAL A 56 10.74 -22.04 1.57
C VAL A 56 11.62 -22.38 0.37
N ILE A 57 11.87 -21.41 -0.50
CA ILE A 57 12.78 -21.58 -1.65
C ILE A 57 14.22 -21.13 -1.37
N ALA A 58 14.44 -20.35 -0.31
CA ALA A 58 15.78 -19.99 0.19
C ALA A 58 15.72 -19.58 1.65
N ASP A 59 16.70 -20.00 2.44
CA ASP A 59 16.92 -19.54 3.80
C ASP A 59 18.32 -18.93 3.90
N PHE A 60 18.41 -17.69 4.40
CA PHE A 60 19.65 -16.94 4.56
C PHE A 60 20.12 -16.91 6.02
N GLY A 61 19.35 -17.54 6.93
CA GLY A 61 19.61 -17.49 8.36
C GLY A 61 19.37 -16.09 8.96
N THR A 62 20.13 -15.75 9.98
CA THR A 62 19.97 -14.53 10.77
C THR A 62 21.10 -13.52 10.54
N GLY A 63 20.97 -12.32 11.13
CA GLY A 63 22.02 -11.33 11.22
C GLY A 63 22.17 -10.41 10.00
N PHE A 64 23.30 -9.70 9.95
CA PHE A 64 23.55 -8.67 8.95
C PHE A 64 23.80 -9.24 7.55
N ALA A 65 24.52 -10.35 7.46
CA ALA A 65 24.78 -11.01 6.19
C ALA A 65 23.46 -11.42 5.49
N ALA A 66 22.52 -12.01 6.24
CA ALA A 66 21.21 -12.38 5.73
C ALA A 66 20.41 -11.17 5.20
N LYS A 67 20.55 -9.98 5.84
CA LYS A 67 19.94 -8.72 5.35
C LYS A 67 20.48 -8.28 3.99
N ILE A 68 21.75 -8.58 3.70
CA ILE A 68 22.38 -8.25 2.41
C ILE A 68 21.99 -9.30 1.36
N TRP A 69 22.15 -10.57 1.68
CA TRP A 69 21.89 -11.67 0.73
C TRP A 69 20.49 -11.60 0.15
N LYS A 70 19.46 -11.34 0.96
CA LYS A 70 18.09 -11.19 0.46
C LYS A 70 17.91 -10.12 -0.63
N ARG A 71 18.78 -9.11 -0.64
CA ARG A 71 18.70 -7.95 -1.57
C ARG A 71 19.54 -8.13 -2.82
N VAL A 72 20.46 -9.05 -2.83
CA VAL A 72 21.44 -9.22 -3.91
C VAL A 72 21.41 -10.59 -4.55
N TYR A 73 20.89 -11.62 -3.86
CA TYR A 73 20.88 -13.00 -4.30
C TYR A 73 19.47 -13.47 -4.65
N TYR A 74 19.15 -13.43 -5.94
CA TYR A 74 17.83 -13.80 -6.46
C TYR A 74 17.84 -15.10 -7.25
N SER A 75 18.94 -15.88 -7.23
CA SER A 75 19.01 -17.18 -7.93
C SER A 75 17.88 -18.13 -7.52
N PRO A 76 17.50 -18.28 -6.24
CA PRO A 76 16.41 -19.18 -5.89
C PRO A 76 15.07 -18.84 -6.57
N ILE A 77 14.76 -17.55 -6.72
CA ILE A 77 13.56 -17.10 -7.44
C ILE A 77 13.65 -17.47 -8.92
N LEU A 78 14.82 -17.31 -9.52
CA LEU A 78 15.04 -17.63 -10.92
C LEU A 78 14.99 -19.14 -11.17
N ASP A 79 15.56 -19.94 -10.26
CA ASP A 79 15.57 -21.38 -10.34
C ASP A 79 14.16 -21.96 -10.16
N TYR A 80 13.38 -21.39 -9.22
CA TYR A 80 11.96 -21.70 -9.06
C TYR A 80 11.18 -21.37 -10.34
N ALA A 81 11.37 -20.17 -10.89
CA ALA A 81 10.66 -19.76 -12.10
C ALA A 81 10.96 -20.66 -13.31
N ARG A 82 12.19 -21.15 -13.42
CA ARG A 82 12.59 -22.12 -14.47
C ARG A 82 11.98 -23.49 -14.25
N HIS A 83 12.06 -24.00 -13.02
CA HIS A 83 11.56 -25.33 -12.66
C HIS A 83 10.05 -25.43 -12.90
N GLU A 84 9.30 -24.41 -12.46
CA GLU A 84 7.85 -24.35 -12.60
C GLU A 84 7.38 -23.94 -14.01
N GLY A 85 8.26 -23.47 -14.86
CA GLY A 85 7.90 -22.99 -16.19
C GLY A 85 7.02 -21.75 -16.14
N ILE A 86 7.44 -20.74 -15.37
CA ILE A 86 6.69 -19.50 -15.21
C ILE A 86 6.69 -18.69 -16.52
N ASP A 87 5.50 -18.39 -17.04
CA ASP A 87 5.28 -17.62 -18.27
C ASP A 87 5.25 -16.10 -18.04
N PHE A 88 4.79 -15.70 -16.83
CA PHE A 88 4.53 -14.30 -16.50
C PHE A 88 4.97 -13.97 -15.09
N VAL A 89 5.69 -12.86 -14.92
CA VAL A 89 6.11 -12.37 -13.61
C VAL A 89 5.56 -10.97 -13.40
N TYR A 90 4.72 -10.83 -12.36
CA TYR A 90 4.21 -9.56 -11.87
C TYR A 90 5.03 -9.15 -10.65
N MET A 91 5.92 -8.17 -10.81
CA MET A 91 6.76 -7.68 -9.73
C MET A 91 6.12 -6.43 -9.11
N ARG A 92 6.00 -6.39 -7.80
CA ARG A 92 5.69 -5.14 -7.12
C ARG A 92 6.99 -4.44 -6.73
N SER A 93 7.17 -3.21 -7.19
CA SER A 93 8.33 -2.40 -6.81
C SER A 93 8.34 -2.16 -5.31
N PHE A 94 9.47 -2.50 -4.69
CA PHE A 94 9.80 -2.14 -3.32
C PHE A 94 11.09 -1.33 -3.37
N HIS A 95 11.02 -0.08 -3.75
CA HIS A 95 12.16 0.79 -3.85
C HIS A 95 13.30 0.14 -4.64
N ASN A 96 13.54 0.52 -5.82
CA ASN A 96 14.85 0.51 -6.38
C ASN A 96 15.09 -0.43 -7.53
N ALA A 97 15.24 0.24 -8.57
CA ALA A 97 16.13 -0.21 -9.60
C ALA A 97 17.55 -0.34 -9.00
N SER A 98 18.11 -1.51 -9.12
CA SER A 98 19.47 -1.85 -8.73
C SER A 98 20.12 -2.74 -9.80
N PRO A 99 21.44 -2.91 -9.81
CA PRO A 99 22.08 -3.85 -10.73
C PRO A 99 21.55 -5.29 -10.53
N PHE A 100 21.20 -5.65 -9.30
CA PHE A 100 20.68 -6.98 -8.96
C PHE A 100 19.27 -7.19 -9.48
N THR A 101 18.37 -6.21 -9.28
CA THR A 101 17.00 -6.26 -9.81
C THR A 101 16.99 -6.25 -11.34
N LEU A 102 17.85 -5.43 -11.97
CA LEU A 102 18.02 -5.43 -13.42
C LEU A 102 18.50 -6.80 -13.95
N ARG A 103 19.46 -7.43 -13.23
CA ARG A 103 19.94 -8.78 -13.57
C ARG A 103 18.83 -9.82 -13.43
N LEU A 104 18.03 -9.75 -12.36
CA LEU A 104 16.88 -10.64 -12.15
C LEU A 104 15.90 -10.54 -13.32
N VAL A 105 15.44 -9.34 -13.67
CA VAL A 105 14.50 -9.10 -14.77
C VAL A 105 15.05 -9.65 -16.09
N LYS A 106 16.30 -9.33 -16.42
CA LYS A 106 16.94 -9.85 -17.65
C LYS A 106 17.06 -11.37 -17.66
N SER A 107 17.29 -11.99 -16.50
CA SER A 107 17.41 -13.45 -16.40
C SER A 107 16.05 -14.14 -16.49
N LEU A 108 15.00 -13.57 -15.89
CA LEU A 108 13.63 -14.05 -16.06
C LEU A 108 13.17 -13.95 -17.51
N LYS A 109 13.45 -12.85 -18.20
CA LYS A 109 13.12 -12.74 -19.65
C LYS A 109 13.85 -13.74 -20.52
N ARG A 110 15.06 -14.16 -20.15
CA ARG A 110 15.79 -15.23 -20.88
C ARG A 110 15.16 -16.61 -20.74
N THR A 111 14.32 -16.85 -19.73
CA THR A 111 13.53 -18.09 -19.62
C THR A 111 12.27 -18.06 -20.52
N GLY A 112 11.99 -16.96 -21.19
CA GLY A 112 10.79 -16.75 -22.00
C GLY A 112 9.66 -16.04 -21.27
N ALA A 113 9.78 -15.79 -19.96
CA ALA A 113 8.75 -15.14 -19.17
C ALA A 113 8.59 -13.65 -19.55
N LYS A 114 7.34 -13.17 -19.60
CA LYS A 114 7.03 -11.73 -19.62
C LYS A 114 7.13 -11.18 -18.20
N VAL A 115 7.76 -10.01 -18.07
CA VAL A 115 7.99 -9.38 -16.76
C VAL A 115 7.44 -7.98 -16.75
N VAL A 116 6.45 -7.74 -15.91
CA VAL A 116 5.92 -6.39 -15.62
C VAL A 116 6.24 -5.98 -14.20
N MET A 117 6.32 -4.67 -13.94
CA MET A 117 6.57 -4.14 -12.60
C MET A 117 5.51 -3.11 -12.23
N GLU A 118 4.84 -3.32 -11.10
CA GLU A 118 3.96 -2.33 -10.50
C GLU A 118 4.78 -1.27 -9.76
N ILE A 119 4.59 -0.01 -10.12
CA ILE A 119 5.09 1.16 -9.39
C ILE A 119 3.88 1.83 -8.73
N PRO A 120 3.63 1.56 -7.44
CA PRO A 120 2.38 1.96 -6.77
C PRO A 120 2.23 3.46 -6.58
N THR A 121 3.34 4.18 -6.42
CA THR A 121 3.36 5.65 -6.28
C THR A 121 4.32 6.24 -7.32
N TYR A 122 3.85 7.22 -8.08
CA TYR A 122 4.69 7.96 -9.02
C TYR A 122 4.23 9.41 -9.12
N PRO A 123 5.15 10.39 -9.01
CA PRO A 123 6.58 10.27 -8.69
C PRO A 123 6.83 9.94 -7.19
N TYR A 124 7.85 9.14 -6.89
CA TYR A 124 8.17 8.67 -5.53
C TYR A 124 9.43 9.28 -4.91
N ASP A 125 10.16 10.10 -5.63
CA ASP A 125 11.45 10.66 -5.17
C ASP A 125 11.33 11.42 -3.84
N GLN A 126 10.17 12.03 -3.56
CA GLN A 126 9.92 12.81 -2.35
C GLN A 126 9.68 11.95 -1.09
N GLU A 127 9.38 10.66 -1.26
CA GLU A 127 9.20 9.73 -0.14
C GLU A 127 10.54 9.39 0.55
N TYR A 128 11.67 9.68 -0.10
CA TYR A 128 13.02 9.35 0.36
C TYR A 128 13.61 10.46 1.24
N VAL A 129 13.21 10.49 2.53
CA VAL A 129 13.55 11.60 3.44
C VAL A 129 14.84 11.36 4.25
N THR A 130 15.13 10.12 4.66
CA THR A 130 16.29 9.80 5.48
C THR A 130 17.59 9.69 4.66
N ARG A 131 18.76 9.82 5.30
CA ARG A 131 20.07 9.69 4.64
C ARG A 131 20.25 8.32 3.97
N SER A 132 19.83 7.25 4.64
CA SER A 132 19.86 5.89 4.09
C SER A 132 18.95 5.75 2.86
N MET A 133 17.73 6.28 2.94
CA MET A 133 16.80 6.27 1.80
C MET A 133 17.35 7.07 0.62
N LYS A 134 17.95 8.25 0.85
CA LYS A 134 18.57 9.06 -0.21
C LYS A 134 19.71 8.33 -0.92
N PHE A 135 20.49 7.53 -0.19
CA PHE A 135 21.52 6.68 -0.79
C PHE A 135 20.89 5.61 -1.71
N HIS A 136 19.83 4.95 -1.27
CA HIS A 136 19.09 4.01 -2.12
C HIS A 136 18.47 4.68 -3.33
N LEU A 137 17.93 5.90 -3.18
CA LEU A 137 17.39 6.68 -4.30
C LEU A 137 18.50 7.05 -5.32
N ALA A 138 19.72 7.35 -4.87
CA ALA A 138 20.84 7.61 -5.78
C ALA A 138 21.17 6.38 -6.64
N ILE A 139 21.18 5.17 -6.04
CA ILE A 139 21.35 3.92 -6.80
C ILE A 139 20.17 3.73 -7.77
N ASP A 140 18.96 3.93 -7.31
CA ASP A 140 17.76 3.83 -8.13
C ASP A 140 17.84 4.73 -9.37
N ARG A 141 18.18 5.98 -9.21
CA ARG A 141 18.34 6.95 -10.31
C ARG A 141 19.35 6.51 -11.37
N CYS A 142 20.39 5.76 -10.99
CA CYS A 142 21.37 5.20 -11.92
C CYS A 142 20.82 4.04 -12.76
N PHE A 143 19.85 3.30 -12.24
CA PHE A 143 19.38 2.07 -12.85
C PHE A 143 17.92 2.08 -13.33
N ARG A 144 17.06 2.98 -12.82
CA ARG A 144 15.62 2.97 -13.08
C ARG A 144 15.25 3.05 -14.56
N HIS A 145 15.94 3.87 -15.36
CA HIS A 145 15.73 3.92 -16.81
C HIS A 145 16.14 2.61 -17.52
N LYS A 146 17.22 1.98 -17.07
CA LYS A 146 17.67 0.69 -17.63
C LYS A 146 16.72 -0.43 -17.26
N LEU A 147 16.19 -0.39 -16.03
CA LEU A 147 15.22 -1.37 -15.55
C LEU A 147 13.88 -1.19 -16.29
N ALA A 148 13.35 0.03 -16.39
CA ALA A 148 12.12 0.33 -17.10
C ALA A 148 12.14 -0.17 -18.55
N LYS A 149 13.23 0.07 -19.27
CA LYS A 149 13.45 -0.44 -20.64
C LYS A 149 13.61 -1.96 -20.74
N ALA A 150 13.98 -2.63 -19.65
CA ALA A 150 14.11 -4.10 -19.63
C ALA A 150 12.79 -4.80 -19.37
N LEU A 151 11.82 -4.13 -18.76
CA LEU A 151 10.47 -4.64 -18.48
C LEU A 151 9.62 -4.72 -19.76
N ASP A 152 8.61 -5.59 -19.74
CA ASP A 152 7.59 -5.65 -20.79
C ASP A 152 6.47 -4.60 -20.58
N GLY A 153 6.37 -4.03 -19.39
CA GLY A 153 5.47 -2.94 -19.05
C GLY A 153 5.60 -2.51 -17.58
N ILE A 154 5.14 -1.30 -17.30
CA ILE A 154 5.08 -0.76 -15.94
C ILE A 154 3.61 -0.56 -15.58
N VAL A 155 3.16 -1.25 -14.55
CA VAL A 155 1.81 -1.08 -14.01
C VAL A 155 1.81 0.11 -13.05
N THR A 156 0.87 1.04 -13.23
CA THR A 156 0.79 2.25 -12.39
C THR A 156 -0.65 2.65 -12.10
N PHE A 157 -0.86 3.33 -10.97
CA PHE A 157 -2.12 3.95 -10.57
C PHE A 157 -2.15 5.46 -10.89
N SER A 158 -1.09 5.98 -11.48
CA SER A 158 -0.99 7.37 -11.94
C SER A 158 -1.46 7.52 -13.38
N ASN A 159 -1.69 8.77 -13.81
CA ASN A 159 -2.02 9.08 -15.20
C ASN A 159 -0.81 9.16 -16.13
N ALA A 160 0.39 8.80 -15.66
CA ALA A 160 1.59 8.84 -16.47
C ALA A 160 1.52 7.80 -17.60
N GLU A 161 1.76 8.24 -18.83
CA GLU A 161 1.80 7.37 -20.02
C GLU A 161 3.13 6.64 -20.16
N GLU A 162 4.17 7.21 -19.56
CA GLU A 162 5.52 6.69 -19.55
C GLU A 162 6.16 6.93 -18.18
N ILE A 163 6.88 5.93 -17.66
CA ILE A 163 7.67 6.04 -16.44
C ILE A 163 9.11 5.58 -16.74
N PHE A 164 10.06 6.50 -16.59
CA PHE A 164 11.49 6.27 -16.82
C PHE A 164 11.85 5.68 -18.18
N GLY A 165 11.08 6.00 -19.23
CA GLY A 165 11.27 5.48 -20.58
C GLY A 165 10.67 4.09 -20.81
N GLY A 166 9.79 3.63 -19.93
CA GLY A 166 9.01 2.42 -20.07
C GLY A 166 7.52 2.72 -20.23
N ASN A 167 6.85 2.01 -21.12
CA ASN A 167 5.42 2.14 -21.35
C ASN A 167 4.62 1.70 -20.12
N THR A 168 3.56 2.44 -19.82
CA THR A 168 2.71 2.16 -18.67
C THR A 168 1.43 1.41 -19.03
N ILE A 169 0.99 0.60 -18.09
CA ILE A 169 -0.32 -0.03 -18.02
C ILE A 169 -1.03 0.61 -16.84
N ARG A 170 -2.00 1.49 -17.15
CA ARG A 170 -2.74 2.21 -16.11
C ARG A 170 -3.87 1.37 -15.58
N ILE A 171 -3.89 1.20 -14.27
CA ILE A 171 -4.96 0.51 -13.56
C ILE A 171 -5.45 1.35 -12.40
N SER A 172 -6.60 1.01 -11.85
CA SER A 172 -7.13 1.57 -10.60
C SER A 172 -7.02 0.55 -9.45
N ASN A 173 -7.16 1.04 -8.22
CA ASN A 173 -7.32 0.15 -7.09
C ASN A 173 -8.67 -0.56 -7.21
N GLY A 174 -8.65 -1.88 -7.02
CA GLY A 174 -9.83 -2.71 -6.90
C GLY A 174 -10.05 -3.18 -5.47
N ILE A 175 -11.25 -3.62 -5.18
CA ILE A 175 -11.63 -4.28 -3.94
C ILE A 175 -12.29 -5.62 -4.24
N ASP A 176 -12.25 -6.53 -3.29
CA ASP A 176 -12.99 -7.78 -3.36
C ASP A 176 -14.39 -7.55 -2.76
N PHE A 177 -15.39 -7.38 -3.64
CA PHE A 177 -16.78 -7.14 -3.24
C PHE A 177 -17.41 -8.31 -2.48
N GLU A 178 -16.88 -9.52 -2.62
CA GLU A 178 -17.35 -10.68 -1.86
C GLU A 178 -16.82 -10.66 -0.42
N ALA A 179 -15.61 -10.11 -0.23
CA ALA A 179 -14.96 -10.06 1.07
C ALA A 179 -15.30 -8.79 1.88
N ILE A 180 -15.90 -7.78 1.25
CA ILE A 180 -16.25 -6.51 1.90
C ILE A 180 -17.76 -6.33 1.85
N PRO A 181 -18.46 -6.50 2.98
CA PRO A 181 -19.89 -6.28 3.03
C PRO A 181 -20.23 -4.82 2.71
N MET A 182 -21.26 -4.63 1.92
CA MET A 182 -21.80 -3.28 1.70
C MET A 182 -22.57 -2.85 2.94
N LYS A 183 -22.50 -1.56 3.25
CA LYS A 183 -23.29 -0.95 4.32
C LYS A 183 -24.76 -1.24 4.12
N GLN A 184 -25.40 -1.79 5.13
CA GLN A 184 -26.79 -2.27 5.06
C GLN A 184 -27.82 -1.14 5.20
N GLN A 185 -27.49 -0.10 5.97
CA GLN A 185 -28.41 1.00 6.27
C GLN A 185 -27.74 2.35 6.06
N GLN A 186 -28.48 3.31 5.52
CA GLN A 186 -28.10 4.71 5.57
C GLN A 186 -28.46 5.26 6.95
N ASN A 187 -27.50 5.93 7.60
CA ASN A 187 -27.76 6.59 8.85
C ASN A 187 -28.62 7.86 8.62
N ASP A 188 -29.37 8.24 9.63
CA ASP A 188 -30.04 9.55 9.64
C ASP A 188 -29.00 10.64 9.93
N THR A 189 -28.63 11.37 8.89
CA THR A 189 -27.67 12.49 9.00
C THR A 189 -28.32 13.83 9.25
N SER A 190 -29.59 13.88 9.66
CA SER A 190 -30.33 15.14 9.86
C SER A 190 -29.79 15.98 11.02
N LYS A 191 -29.19 15.36 12.04
CA LYS A 191 -28.69 16.02 13.25
C LYS A 191 -27.17 15.90 13.45
N GLU A 192 -26.58 14.85 12.96
CA GLU A 192 -25.15 14.56 13.18
C GLU A 192 -24.54 13.84 11.96
N LEU A 193 -23.23 13.97 11.83
CA LEU A 193 -22.43 13.35 10.78
C LEU A 193 -21.23 12.66 11.41
N HIS A 194 -21.05 11.38 11.09
CA HIS A 194 -19.92 10.58 11.52
C HIS A 194 -18.94 10.37 10.38
N LEU A 195 -17.79 11.03 10.46
CA LEU A 195 -16.65 10.83 9.54
C LEU A 195 -15.72 9.77 10.11
N ILE A 196 -15.22 8.87 9.29
CA ILE A 196 -14.20 7.89 9.66
C ILE A 196 -12.94 8.06 8.82
N GLY A 197 -11.77 8.09 9.47
CA GLY A 197 -10.46 8.03 8.84
C GLY A 197 -9.73 6.78 9.31
N VAL A 198 -9.44 5.84 8.38
CA VAL A 198 -8.74 4.58 8.69
C VAL A 198 -7.37 4.61 8.05
N ALA A 199 -6.32 4.70 8.86
CA ALA A 199 -4.94 4.71 8.38
C ALA A 199 -3.94 4.45 9.52
N GLU A 200 -2.75 3.95 9.20
CA GLU A 200 -1.56 4.31 9.98
C GLU A 200 -1.32 5.81 9.71
N VAL A 201 -1.68 6.66 10.67
CA VAL A 201 -1.82 8.10 10.44
C VAL A 201 -0.47 8.75 10.22
N HIS A 202 -0.28 9.30 9.03
CA HIS A 202 0.86 10.12 8.65
C HIS A 202 0.40 11.53 8.24
N TYR A 203 1.31 12.50 8.27
CA TYR A 203 1.01 13.91 7.98
C TYR A 203 0.37 14.15 6.59
N TRP A 204 0.68 13.29 5.60
CA TRP A 204 0.10 13.42 4.26
C TRP A 204 -1.39 13.03 4.19
N HIS A 205 -1.92 12.29 5.17
CA HIS A 205 -3.36 12.00 5.23
C HIS A 205 -4.19 13.25 5.55
N GLY A 206 -3.60 14.26 6.17
CA GLY A 206 -4.26 15.54 6.45
C GLY A 206 -5.30 15.49 7.55
N PHE A 207 -5.26 14.52 8.44
CA PHE A 207 -6.17 14.43 9.58
C PHE A 207 -6.03 15.62 10.53
N ASP A 208 -4.82 16.14 10.69
CA ASP A 208 -4.55 17.38 11.45
C ASP A 208 -5.29 18.59 10.87
N ARG A 209 -5.46 18.66 9.54
CA ARG A 209 -6.21 19.74 8.89
C ARG A 209 -7.70 19.62 9.14
N LEU A 210 -8.25 18.41 9.09
CA LEU A 210 -9.65 18.17 9.42
C LEU A 210 -9.92 18.51 10.89
N VAL A 211 -9.04 18.11 11.81
CA VAL A 211 -9.19 18.42 13.25
C VAL A 211 -9.15 19.92 13.49
N ARG A 212 -8.28 20.69 12.82
CA ARG A 212 -8.30 22.16 12.89
C ARG A 212 -9.59 22.74 12.31
N GLY A 213 -10.07 22.21 11.20
CA GLY A 213 -11.37 22.61 10.64
C GLY A 213 -12.53 22.38 11.60
N LEU A 214 -12.52 21.26 12.33
CA LEU A 214 -13.49 20.99 13.39
C LEU A 214 -13.35 21.96 14.57
N ALA A 215 -12.12 22.36 14.95
CA ALA A 215 -11.91 23.38 15.97
C ALA A 215 -12.53 24.71 15.54
N ASP A 216 -12.34 25.14 14.29
CA ASP A 216 -12.97 26.36 13.77
C ASP A 216 -14.50 26.24 13.72
N TYR A 217 -15.01 25.08 13.32
CA TYR A 217 -16.43 24.79 13.25
C TYR A 217 -17.12 24.89 14.64
N TYR A 218 -16.53 24.26 15.64
CA TYR A 218 -17.11 24.21 17.00
C TYR A 218 -16.98 25.49 17.79
N ARG A 219 -16.15 26.46 17.40
CA ARG A 219 -16.10 27.80 18.01
C ARG A 219 -17.42 28.55 17.94
N ASN A 220 -18.26 28.23 16.99
CA ASN A 220 -19.55 28.87 16.76
C ASN A 220 -20.73 28.11 17.39
N ASN A 221 -20.49 27.12 18.25
CA ASN A 221 -21.49 26.28 18.89
C ASN A 221 -22.57 25.76 17.92
N PRO A 222 -22.20 25.03 16.87
CA PRO A 222 -23.14 24.58 15.83
C PRO A 222 -24.17 23.62 16.41
N GLU A 223 -25.43 23.73 15.98
CA GLU A 223 -26.48 22.76 16.31
C GLU A 223 -26.17 21.39 15.70
N TYR A 224 -25.72 21.39 14.44
CA TYR A 224 -25.34 20.19 13.72
C TYR A 224 -24.01 19.63 14.23
N LYS A 225 -23.97 18.36 14.61
CA LYS A 225 -22.79 17.73 15.19
C LYS A 225 -22.00 16.96 14.14
N VAL A 226 -20.68 17.11 14.16
CA VAL A 226 -19.76 16.39 13.27
C VAL A 226 -18.73 15.65 14.12
N TYR A 227 -18.75 14.32 14.04
CA TYR A 227 -17.81 13.46 14.72
C TYR A 227 -16.73 12.98 13.77
N PHE A 228 -15.50 12.92 14.24
CA PHE A 228 -14.39 12.36 13.48
C PHE A 228 -13.75 11.19 14.22
N HIS A 229 -13.95 9.99 13.68
CA HIS A 229 -13.39 8.75 14.19
C HIS A 229 -12.06 8.47 13.49
N ILE A 230 -10.97 8.49 14.26
CA ILE A 230 -9.62 8.17 13.78
C ILE A 230 -9.32 6.73 14.19
N VAL A 231 -9.24 5.83 13.21
CA VAL A 231 -8.91 4.43 13.39
C VAL A 231 -7.51 4.15 12.87
N GLY A 232 -6.64 3.69 13.77
CA GLY A 232 -5.24 3.41 13.51
C GLY A 232 -4.29 4.20 14.39
N PRO A 233 -3.00 3.83 14.41
CA PRO A 233 -2.01 4.49 15.24
C PRO A 233 -1.59 5.85 14.66
N LEU A 234 -1.30 6.82 15.53
CA LEU A 234 -0.58 8.05 15.17
C LEU A 234 0.90 7.69 15.06
N SER A 235 1.43 7.64 13.84
CA SER A 235 2.71 6.98 13.51
C SER A 235 3.94 7.65 14.11
N GLY A 236 3.89 8.97 14.36
CA GLY A 236 5.03 9.72 14.85
C GLY A 236 4.69 10.84 15.82
N GLU A 237 5.74 11.49 16.32
CA GLU A 237 5.60 12.65 17.19
C GLU A 237 4.97 13.85 16.47
N ARG A 238 5.28 14.01 15.18
CA ARG A 238 4.71 15.05 14.33
C ARG A 238 3.18 14.94 14.24
N GLU A 239 2.67 13.73 14.01
CA GLU A 239 1.25 13.44 13.89
C GLU A 239 0.54 13.67 15.23
N ARG A 240 1.13 13.21 16.33
CA ARG A 240 0.61 13.46 17.68
C ARG A 240 0.59 14.95 18.01
N ALA A 241 1.68 15.67 17.74
CA ALA A 241 1.78 17.10 17.97
C ALA A 241 0.82 17.93 17.08
N GLY A 242 0.47 17.42 15.90
CA GLY A 242 -0.47 18.08 15.00
C GLY A 242 -1.95 17.89 15.36
N ILE A 243 -2.28 16.84 16.12
CA ILE A 243 -3.66 16.45 16.44
C ILE A 243 -4.00 16.65 17.92
N LEU A 244 -3.24 16.04 18.83
CA LEU A 244 -3.61 15.95 20.25
C LEU A 244 -3.73 17.33 20.94
N PRO A 245 -2.80 18.29 20.76
CA PRO A 245 -2.95 19.61 21.35
C PRO A 245 -4.18 20.36 20.81
N VAL A 246 -4.45 20.24 19.50
CA VAL A 246 -5.62 20.92 18.91
C VAL A 246 -6.92 20.37 19.49
N VAL A 247 -7.02 19.06 19.67
CA VAL A 247 -8.18 18.41 20.30
C VAL A 247 -8.37 18.94 21.72
N ARG A 248 -7.31 18.88 22.54
CA ARG A 248 -7.37 19.33 23.95
C ARG A 248 -7.65 20.81 24.09
N ASP A 249 -6.92 21.67 23.38
CA ASP A 249 -6.95 23.11 23.55
C ASP A 249 -8.26 23.72 23.00
N ASN A 250 -9.02 22.98 22.18
CA ASN A 250 -10.34 23.39 21.67
C ASN A 250 -11.50 22.52 22.19
N HIS A 251 -11.28 21.70 23.24
CA HIS A 251 -12.30 20.85 23.88
C HIS A 251 -13.04 19.95 22.89
N LEU A 252 -12.30 19.33 21.94
CA LEU A 252 -12.86 18.48 20.89
C LEU A 252 -12.91 17.00 21.25
N GLU A 253 -12.54 16.58 22.45
CA GLU A 253 -12.56 15.19 22.90
C GLU A 253 -13.91 14.49 22.68
N PRO A 254 -15.07 15.16 22.79
CA PRO A 254 -16.35 14.55 22.49
C PRO A 254 -16.58 14.30 20.99
N TYR A 255 -15.86 14.99 20.11
CA TYR A 255 -16.09 15.01 18.65
C TYR A 255 -14.96 14.38 17.84
N VAL A 256 -13.74 14.33 18.37
CA VAL A 256 -12.58 13.69 17.72
C VAL A 256 -12.19 12.46 18.54
N LEU A 257 -12.54 11.29 18.03
CA LEU A 257 -12.47 10.03 18.74
C LEU A 257 -11.30 9.18 18.19
N LEU A 258 -10.33 8.88 19.06
CA LEU A 258 -9.15 8.10 18.73
C LEU A 258 -9.38 6.65 19.17
N HIS A 259 -9.54 5.74 18.21
CA HIS A 259 -9.86 4.32 18.48
C HIS A 259 -8.62 3.41 18.52
N GLY A 260 -7.46 3.91 18.06
CA GLY A 260 -6.32 3.01 17.83
C GLY A 260 -6.56 2.06 16.65
N PRO A 261 -5.72 1.02 16.49
CA PRO A 261 -5.89 0.05 15.41
C PRO A 261 -7.09 -0.87 15.70
N LEU A 262 -8.03 -0.95 14.76
CA LEU A 262 -9.15 -1.89 14.76
C LEU A 262 -9.06 -2.81 13.55
N HIS A 263 -9.57 -4.05 13.67
CA HIS A 263 -9.56 -5.06 12.63
C HIS A 263 -10.85 -5.89 12.65
N GLY A 264 -11.17 -6.53 11.50
CA GLY A 264 -12.33 -7.43 11.39
C GLY A 264 -13.63 -6.76 11.81
N ASP A 265 -14.46 -7.46 12.57
CA ASP A 265 -15.80 -7.06 12.97
C ASP A 265 -15.85 -5.69 13.72
N GLU A 266 -14.81 -5.37 14.48
CA GLU A 266 -14.72 -4.06 15.16
C GLU A 266 -14.59 -2.91 14.16
N LEU A 267 -13.74 -3.09 13.15
CA LEU A 267 -13.57 -2.11 12.07
C LEU A 267 -14.83 -2.02 11.21
N ASP A 268 -15.43 -3.14 10.88
CA ASP A 268 -16.67 -3.20 10.08
C ASP A 268 -17.82 -2.50 10.81
N SER A 269 -17.94 -2.69 12.14
CA SER A 269 -18.91 -1.98 12.97
C SER A 269 -18.70 -0.46 12.96
N MET A 270 -17.44 0.00 12.86
CA MET A 270 -17.15 1.43 12.75
C MET A 270 -17.55 1.98 11.37
N PHE A 271 -17.36 1.21 10.30
CA PHE A 271 -17.84 1.60 8.98
C PHE A 271 -19.37 1.65 8.89
N GLU A 272 -20.09 0.75 9.55
CA GLU A 272 -21.55 0.80 9.63
C GLU A 272 -22.07 2.05 10.34
N LYS A 273 -21.37 2.55 11.37
CA LYS A 273 -21.71 3.79 12.07
C LYS A 273 -21.34 5.06 11.31
N ALA A 274 -20.33 4.98 10.45
CA ALA A 274 -19.83 6.16 9.75
C ALA A 274 -20.71 6.52 8.54
N ASP A 275 -20.90 7.81 8.32
CA ASP A 275 -21.68 8.33 7.18
C ASP A 275 -20.79 8.61 5.97
N SER A 276 -19.52 8.93 6.22
CA SER A 276 -18.52 9.15 5.18
C SER A 276 -17.14 8.71 5.64
N SER A 277 -16.34 8.19 4.71
CA SER A 277 -14.97 7.77 4.98
C SER A 277 -13.96 8.52 4.12
N GLY A 278 -12.75 8.75 4.69
CA GLY A 278 -11.62 9.32 3.96
C GLY A 278 -10.30 8.74 4.45
N SER A 279 -9.43 8.39 3.52
CA SER A 279 -8.05 8.00 3.84
C SER A 279 -7.08 9.17 3.74
N THR A 280 -7.49 10.26 3.11
CA THR A 280 -6.67 11.47 2.89
C THR A 280 -7.56 12.70 2.76
N PHE A 281 -7.22 13.77 3.48
CA PHE A 281 -7.88 15.08 3.44
C PHE A 281 -6.91 16.12 2.88
N HIS A 282 -7.17 16.64 1.68
CA HIS A 282 -6.35 17.66 1.02
C HIS A 282 -6.92 19.06 1.16
N THR A 283 -6.04 20.05 1.30
CA THR A 283 -6.40 21.48 1.43
C THR A 283 -6.80 22.16 0.13
N TYR A 284 -6.56 21.56 -1.02
CA TYR A 284 -7.01 22.08 -2.29
C TYR A 284 -8.19 21.25 -2.80
N GLY A 285 -9.32 21.92 -3.01
CA GLY A 285 -10.65 21.40 -3.36
C GLY A 285 -10.75 20.51 -4.59
N MET A 286 -10.04 19.39 -4.55
CA MET A 286 -10.29 18.27 -5.42
C MET A 286 -10.77 17.10 -4.55
N TRP A 287 -12.05 17.09 -4.27
CA TRP A 287 -12.76 15.85 -4.10
C TRP A 287 -12.54 15.07 -5.41
N SER A 288 -11.63 14.10 -5.39
CA SER A 288 -11.68 13.11 -6.44
C SER A 288 -13.03 12.41 -6.27
N LYS A 289 -13.96 12.73 -7.13
CA LYS A 289 -15.21 12.00 -7.30
C LYS A 289 -14.85 10.56 -7.66
N SER A 290 -14.70 9.71 -6.66
CA SER A 290 -14.79 8.28 -6.83
C SER A 290 -16.15 7.86 -6.27
N SER A 291 -17.18 8.22 -6.96
CA SER A 291 -18.49 7.54 -6.96
C SER A 291 -19.44 8.34 -7.84
N SER A 292 -19.41 8.06 -9.10
CA SER A 292 -20.61 8.14 -9.90
C SER A 292 -20.73 6.80 -10.62
N VAL A 293 -21.28 5.83 -9.93
CA VAL A 293 -22.13 4.86 -10.58
C VAL A 293 -23.44 5.57 -10.73
N SER A 294 -23.70 6.06 -11.92
CA SER A 294 -25.04 6.42 -12.37
C SER A 294 -25.19 5.87 -13.77
N GLU A 295 -26.16 4.96 -13.88
CA GLU A 295 -26.85 4.40 -15.05
C GLU A 295 -26.03 3.47 -15.93
#